data_1b2e2ab3dff3f455ed154789f9142fd4
#
_entry.id   1b2e2ab3dff3f455ed154789f9142fd4
#
_cell.length_a   1.000
_cell.length_b   1.000
_cell.length_c   1.000
_cell.angle_alpha   90.00
_cell.angle_beta   90.00
_cell.angle_gamma   90.00
#
_symmetry.space_group_name_H-M   'P 1'
#
loop_
_entity.id
_entity.type
_entity.pdbx_description
1 polymer ?
#
loop_
_entity_poly.entity_id
_entity_poly.type
_entity_poly.pdbx_seq_one_letter_code
_entity_poly.pdbx_strand_id
1 'polypeptide(L)'
;MATELRADGRVLENWNPENEETWDSKIAWRTLWVSTFALTIGFCTWYLVSAIAPVLNDIGFDLTKGQLYWLTAIPGLACGLFRLVFMFLPPVIGTRKLVTMSSLLFLIPMFGWFFAVRDTSTPFWWLLVLAFLAGIGGGVFSGFMPSTGYFFPKRLSGTALGLQAGIGNLGMSLIQFVGPWVMGFGLLGLSFVAPQTNNSDGGTIYVHNAAAVFIPWAIIAAVLSWTLLKDVPVKANFRQQIDIFGNKNTWILTIAYLMAFGAFSGFSAQFGLLINNIYGRESAFAETFDPATLPAGASFAFLGPLIGAGVRALWGPLCDKFGGAIWTFIGGVGMTVCTAGAALFLNPSHPDQFWWFLGFMLGMFFFSGFANAGTFKQMPMILPPRQSGGVIGWTGAIAAFGPFIAGMLISSVGAPGFFWGCVVFFIIATTLVWIYYARPNAPFPG
;
A
#
# COMPACT_ATOMS: atom_id res chain seq x y z
N MET A 1 19.89 -31.97 -15.29
CA MET A 1 18.68 -32.15 -16.14
C MET A 1 18.08 -30.77 -16.36
N ALA A 2 17.89 -30.38 -17.61
CA ALA A 2 17.22 -29.09 -17.89
C ALA A 2 15.81 -29.06 -17.27
N THR A 3 15.33 -27.85 -16.94
CA THR A 3 13.96 -27.68 -16.43
C THR A 3 12.96 -28.16 -17.47
N GLU A 4 12.16 -29.15 -17.11
CA GLU A 4 11.13 -29.73 -17.97
C GLU A 4 9.77 -29.11 -17.64
N LEU A 5 9.01 -28.80 -18.68
CA LEU A 5 7.61 -28.42 -18.54
C LEU A 5 6.76 -29.71 -18.53
N ARG A 6 5.83 -29.82 -17.57
CA ARG A 6 4.82 -30.85 -17.60
C ARG A 6 4.06 -30.82 -18.95
N ALA A 7 3.49 -31.94 -19.38
CA ALA A 7 2.81 -32.06 -20.68
C ALA A 7 1.75 -30.96 -20.93
N ASP A 8 1.19 -30.35 -19.87
CA ASP A 8 0.27 -29.22 -19.98
C ASP A 8 0.94 -27.85 -20.25
N GLY A 9 2.28 -27.82 -20.31
CA GLY A 9 3.10 -26.62 -20.52
C GLY A 9 3.01 -25.55 -19.42
N ARG A 10 2.45 -25.89 -18.24
CA ARG A 10 2.08 -24.93 -17.19
C ARG A 10 2.89 -25.05 -15.91
N VAL A 11 3.36 -26.25 -15.58
CA VAL A 11 4.11 -26.55 -14.36
C VAL A 11 5.56 -26.85 -14.74
N LEU A 12 6.48 -26.22 -14.01
CA LEU A 12 7.93 -26.44 -14.13
C LEU A 12 8.30 -27.63 -13.24
N GLU A 13 8.56 -28.79 -13.82
CA GLU A 13 9.10 -29.94 -13.11
C GLU A 13 10.62 -29.76 -12.90
N ASN A 14 11.14 -30.26 -11.79
CA ASN A 14 12.55 -30.14 -11.42
C ASN A 14 13.10 -28.70 -11.27
N TRP A 15 12.25 -27.72 -11.08
CA TRP A 15 12.66 -26.34 -10.85
C TRP A 15 13.41 -26.22 -9.51
N ASN A 16 14.67 -25.83 -9.57
CA ASN A 16 15.46 -25.47 -8.40
C ASN A 16 16.25 -24.19 -8.71
N PRO A 17 15.88 -23.04 -8.13
CA PRO A 17 16.51 -21.77 -8.42
C PRO A 17 17.98 -21.69 -7.94
N GLU A 18 18.42 -22.58 -7.03
CA GLU A 18 19.81 -22.64 -6.56
C GLU A 18 20.73 -23.44 -7.50
N ASN A 19 20.17 -24.18 -8.46
CA ASN A 19 20.92 -24.95 -9.45
C ASN A 19 20.89 -24.25 -10.81
N GLU A 20 22.06 -23.84 -11.32
CA GLU A 20 22.20 -23.14 -12.61
C GLU A 20 21.73 -23.95 -13.81
N GLU A 21 21.75 -25.28 -13.74
CA GLU A 21 21.28 -26.14 -14.82
C GLU A 21 19.74 -26.17 -14.94
N THR A 22 19.03 -25.94 -13.84
CA THR A 22 17.56 -25.98 -13.77
C THR A 22 16.92 -24.60 -13.64
N TRP A 23 17.71 -23.55 -13.39
CA TRP A 23 17.22 -22.19 -13.27
C TRP A 23 17.25 -21.44 -14.61
N ASP A 24 16.09 -21.01 -15.07
CA ASP A 24 15.94 -20.13 -16.24
C ASP A 24 15.65 -18.69 -15.78
N SER A 25 16.61 -17.82 -15.96
CA SER A 25 16.50 -16.42 -15.56
C SER A 25 15.40 -15.69 -16.32
N LYS A 26 15.11 -16.05 -17.58
CA LYS A 26 14.03 -15.43 -18.38
C LYS A 26 12.66 -15.73 -17.78
N ILE A 27 12.44 -16.95 -17.30
CA ILE A 27 11.20 -17.35 -16.64
C ILE A 27 11.07 -16.59 -15.31
N ALA A 28 12.14 -16.51 -14.52
CA ALA A 28 12.15 -15.82 -13.23
C ALA A 28 11.82 -14.31 -13.40
N TRP A 29 12.54 -13.60 -14.26
CA TRP A 29 12.33 -12.18 -14.49
C TRP A 29 10.97 -11.87 -15.14
N ARG A 30 10.51 -12.71 -16.05
CA ARG A 30 9.16 -12.59 -16.61
C ARG A 30 8.10 -12.75 -15.52
N THR A 31 8.25 -13.71 -14.61
CA THR A 31 7.36 -13.90 -13.48
C THR A 31 7.35 -12.67 -12.57
N LEU A 32 8.54 -12.12 -12.29
CA LEU A 32 8.65 -10.89 -11.52
C LEU A 32 7.88 -9.73 -12.15
N TRP A 33 8.13 -9.43 -13.43
CA TRP A 33 7.53 -8.25 -14.07
C TRP A 33 6.02 -8.36 -14.23
N VAL A 34 5.51 -9.54 -14.61
CA VAL A 34 4.06 -9.77 -14.73
C VAL A 34 3.38 -9.70 -13.36
N SER A 35 3.96 -10.33 -12.34
CA SER A 35 3.41 -10.26 -10.97
C SER A 35 3.51 -8.85 -10.38
N THR A 36 4.57 -8.10 -10.69
CA THR A 36 4.73 -6.71 -10.24
C THR A 36 3.70 -5.80 -10.89
N PHE A 37 3.46 -5.95 -12.19
CA PHE A 37 2.42 -5.21 -12.89
C PHE A 37 1.05 -5.47 -12.26
N ALA A 38 0.69 -6.75 -12.05
CA ALA A 38 -0.56 -7.11 -11.40
C ALA A 38 -0.65 -6.56 -9.95
N LEU A 39 0.47 -6.56 -9.20
CA LEU A 39 0.54 -5.99 -7.85
C LEU A 39 0.32 -4.47 -7.85
N THR A 40 0.88 -3.76 -8.83
CA THR A 40 0.68 -2.32 -8.98
C THR A 40 -0.78 -1.99 -9.22
N ILE A 41 -1.46 -2.73 -10.12
CA ILE A 41 -2.91 -2.58 -10.35
C ILE A 41 -3.72 -2.94 -9.09
N GLY A 42 -3.31 -3.98 -8.36
CA GLY A 42 -3.88 -4.30 -7.06
C GLY A 42 -3.80 -3.12 -6.08
N PHE A 43 -2.66 -2.45 -5.99
CA PHE A 43 -2.50 -1.29 -5.11
C PHE A 43 -3.26 -0.05 -5.60
N CYS A 44 -3.44 0.12 -6.92
CA CYS A 44 -4.40 1.09 -7.45
C CYS A 44 -5.83 0.78 -6.98
N THR A 45 -6.22 -0.49 -7.02
CA THR A 45 -7.55 -0.93 -6.52
C THR A 45 -7.70 -0.66 -5.03
N TRP A 46 -6.69 -0.99 -4.22
CA TRP A 46 -6.69 -0.77 -2.78
C TRP A 46 -6.88 0.71 -2.42
N TYR A 47 -6.19 1.61 -3.12
CA TYR A 47 -6.21 3.06 -2.87
C TYR A 47 -7.25 3.82 -3.70
N LEU A 48 -8.09 3.14 -4.48
CA LEU A 48 -9.14 3.77 -5.28
C LEU A 48 -10.04 4.67 -4.43
N VAL A 49 -10.43 4.19 -3.26
CA VAL A 49 -11.32 4.94 -2.35
C VAL A 49 -10.65 6.22 -1.85
N SER A 50 -9.34 6.21 -1.58
CA SER A 50 -8.63 7.41 -1.13
C SER A 50 -8.53 8.50 -2.20
N ALA A 51 -8.62 8.12 -3.48
CA ALA A 51 -8.68 9.07 -4.59
C ALA A 51 -10.09 9.63 -4.82
N ILE A 52 -11.13 8.82 -4.55
CA ILE A 52 -12.55 9.19 -4.78
C ILE A 52 -13.15 9.93 -3.58
N ALA A 53 -12.87 9.50 -2.34
CA ALA A 53 -13.51 10.02 -1.14
C ALA A 53 -13.43 11.56 -0.99
N PRO A 54 -12.31 12.23 -1.35
CA PRO A 54 -12.22 13.69 -1.24
C PRO A 54 -13.17 14.49 -2.12
N VAL A 55 -13.81 13.87 -3.13
CA VAL A 55 -14.69 14.52 -4.09
C VAL A 55 -16.14 14.03 -4.03
N LEU A 56 -16.49 13.09 -3.14
CA LEU A 56 -17.82 12.52 -3.08
C LEU A 56 -18.90 13.57 -2.71
N ASN A 57 -18.62 14.43 -1.76
CA ASN A 57 -19.56 15.48 -1.37
C ASN A 57 -19.70 16.54 -2.47
N ASP A 58 -18.64 16.77 -3.26
CA ASP A 58 -18.69 17.70 -4.40
C ASP A 58 -19.70 17.25 -5.49
N ILE A 59 -19.99 15.97 -5.59
CA ILE A 59 -20.96 15.42 -6.56
C ILE A 59 -22.33 15.15 -5.95
N GLY A 60 -22.57 15.58 -4.71
CA GLY A 60 -23.88 15.55 -4.08
C GLY A 60 -24.12 14.37 -3.11
N PHE A 61 -23.07 13.64 -2.70
CA PHE A 61 -23.17 12.80 -1.51
C PHE A 61 -23.18 13.68 -0.26
N ASP A 62 -23.99 13.31 0.72
CA ASP A 62 -24.08 14.02 2.01
C ASP A 62 -23.43 13.15 3.10
N LEU A 63 -22.09 13.03 3.03
CA LEU A 63 -21.32 12.22 3.95
C LEU A 63 -20.61 13.11 4.98
N THR A 64 -20.74 12.73 6.25
CA THR A 64 -19.99 13.39 7.32
C THR A 64 -18.48 13.16 7.17
N LYS A 65 -17.66 14.06 7.75
CA LYS A 65 -16.19 13.89 7.79
C LYS A 65 -15.80 12.53 8.37
N GLY A 66 -16.46 12.08 9.43
CA GLY A 66 -16.24 10.75 10.00
C GLY A 66 -16.52 9.61 9.02
N GLN A 67 -17.61 9.68 8.26
CA GLN A 67 -17.96 8.68 7.24
C GLN A 67 -16.91 8.62 6.11
N LEU A 68 -16.38 9.75 5.65
CA LEU A 68 -15.32 9.80 4.66
C LEU A 68 -14.05 9.13 5.16
N TYR A 69 -13.65 9.39 6.42
CA TYR A 69 -12.51 8.70 7.04
C TYR A 69 -12.75 7.20 7.21
N TRP A 70 -13.97 6.77 7.52
CA TRP A 70 -14.31 5.34 7.54
C TRP A 70 -14.22 4.70 6.15
N LEU A 71 -14.69 5.37 5.09
CA LEU A 71 -14.57 4.84 3.73
C LEU A 71 -13.11 4.59 3.34
N THR A 72 -12.22 5.50 3.66
CA THR A 72 -10.77 5.34 3.35
C THR A 72 -10.06 4.40 4.33
N ALA A 73 -10.65 4.12 5.49
CA ALA A 73 -10.12 3.18 6.49
C ALA A 73 -10.41 1.71 6.15
N ILE A 74 -11.64 1.40 5.73
CA ILE A 74 -12.14 0.04 5.50
C ILE A 74 -11.28 -0.78 4.52
N PRO A 75 -10.75 -0.23 3.41
CA PRO A 75 -9.82 -0.97 2.56
C PRO A 75 -8.58 -1.48 3.29
N GLY A 76 -8.12 -0.76 4.33
CA GLY A 76 -7.01 -1.17 5.19
C GLY A 76 -7.36 -2.36 6.08
N LEU A 77 -8.55 -2.37 6.68
CA LEU A 77 -9.08 -3.52 7.43
C LEU A 77 -9.11 -4.76 6.53
N ALA A 78 -9.74 -4.64 5.38
CA ALA A 78 -9.85 -5.74 4.43
C ALA A 78 -8.48 -6.21 3.93
N CYS A 79 -7.57 -5.28 3.62
CA CYS A 79 -6.21 -5.60 3.22
C CYS A 79 -5.49 -6.46 4.26
N GLY A 80 -5.53 -6.08 5.54
CA GLY A 80 -4.94 -6.86 6.63
C GLY A 80 -5.52 -8.27 6.71
N LEU A 81 -6.83 -8.40 6.68
CA LEU A 81 -7.53 -9.70 6.71
C LEU A 81 -7.19 -10.55 5.47
N PHE A 82 -7.24 -9.98 4.28
CA PHE A 82 -6.90 -10.71 3.05
C PHE A 82 -5.43 -11.12 3.02
N ARG A 83 -4.49 -10.34 3.54
CA ARG A 83 -3.09 -10.76 3.65
C ARG A 83 -2.91 -12.04 4.45
N LEU A 84 -3.67 -12.21 5.53
CA LEU A 84 -3.67 -13.45 6.32
C LEU A 84 -4.17 -14.65 5.51
N VAL A 85 -5.09 -14.45 4.56
CA VAL A 85 -5.56 -15.51 3.66
C VAL A 85 -4.56 -15.75 2.54
N PHE A 86 -4.14 -14.69 1.85
CA PHE A 86 -3.27 -14.77 0.67
C PHE A 86 -1.88 -15.36 0.98
N MET A 87 -1.35 -15.22 2.21
CA MET A 87 -0.06 -15.80 2.57
C MET A 87 -0.01 -17.33 2.46
N PHE A 88 -1.17 -17.99 2.51
CA PHE A 88 -1.27 -19.45 2.43
C PHE A 88 -1.60 -19.97 1.03
N LEU A 89 -2.01 -19.12 0.09
CA LEU A 89 -2.48 -19.52 -1.22
C LEU A 89 -1.38 -19.94 -2.22
N PRO A 90 -0.15 -19.36 -2.22
CA PRO A 90 0.86 -19.69 -3.22
C PRO A 90 1.15 -21.19 -3.36
N PRO A 91 1.41 -21.94 -2.28
CA PRO A 91 1.69 -23.36 -2.39
C PRO A 91 0.45 -24.21 -2.71
N VAL A 92 -0.77 -23.65 -2.53
CA VAL A 92 -2.03 -24.38 -2.74
C VAL A 92 -2.50 -24.29 -4.19
N ILE A 93 -2.52 -23.07 -4.76
CA ILE A 93 -3.11 -22.84 -6.08
C ILE A 93 -2.09 -22.51 -7.17
N GLY A 94 -0.83 -22.27 -6.79
CA GLY A 94 0.26 -21.91 -7.70
C GLY A 94 0.28 -20.44 -8.11
N THR A 95 1.41 -19.98 -8.64
CA THR A 95 1.65 -18.57 -8.97
C THR A 95 0.73 -18.07 -10.08
N ARG A 96 0.62 -18.84 -11.18
CA ARG A 96 -0.18 -18.46 -12.34
C ARG A 96 -1.65 -18.24 -12.00
N LYS A 97 -2.28 -19.23 -11.36
CA LYS A 97 -3.69 -19.13 -10.96
C LYS A 97 -3.90 -18.03 -9.93
N LEU A 98 -3.01 -17.92 -8.93
CA LEU A 98 -3.09 -16.90 -7.90
C LEU A 98 -3.13 -15.50 -8.49
N VAL A 99 -2.17 -15.15 -9.36
CA VAL A 99 -2.08 -13.79 -9.92
C VAL A 99 -3.24 -13.52 -10.87
N THR A 100 -3.64 -14.52 -11.70
CA THR A 100 -4.79 -14.38 -12.63
C THR A 100 -6.10 -14.15 -11.88
N MET A 101 -6.43 -15.02 -10.92
CA MET A 101 -7.66 -14.88 -10.14
C MET A 101 -7.72 -13.56 -9.38
N SER A 102 -6.61 -13.17 -8.77
CA SER A 102 -6.52 -11.90 -8.06
C SER A 102 -6.78 -10.71 -8.99
N SER A 103 -6.19 -10.71 -10.19
CA SER A 103 -6.39 -9.64 -11.17
C SER A 103 -7.86 -9.55 -11.63
N LEU A 104 -8.55 -10.68 -11.76
CA LEU A 104 -9.99 -10.70 -12.05
C LEU A 104 -10.83 -10.20 -10.85
N LEU A 105 -10.43 -10.53 -9.62
CA LEU A 105 -11.12 -10.05 -8.43
C LEU A 105 -11.05 -8.52 -8.26
N PHE A 106 -10.01 -7.85 -8.78
CA PHE A 106 -9.93 -6.38 -8.76
C PHE A 106 -11.05 -5.72 -9.55
N LEU A 107 -11.60 -6.40 -10.56
CA LEU A 107 -12.71 -5.88 -11.37
C LEU A 107 -13.98 -5.65 -10.54
N ILE A 108 -14.19 -6.45 -9.49
CA ILE A 108 -15.40 -6.35 -8.66
C ILE A 108 -15.52 -4.95 -8.01
N PRO A 109 -14.56 -4.49 -7.20
CA PRO A 109 -14.64 -3.15 -6.62
C PRO A 109 -14.53 -2.05 -7.69
N MET A 110 -13.76 -2.25 -8.77
CA MET A 110 -13.64 -1.24 -9.83
C MET A 110 -14.98 -0.99 -10.52
N PHE A 111 -15.69 -2.05 -10.96
CA PHE A 111 -17.03 -1.90 -11.51
C PHE A 111 -18.04 -1.41 -10.45
N GLY A 112 -17.93 -1.92 -9.22
CA GLY A 112 -18.78 -1.47 -8.12
C GLY A 112 -18.70 0.04 -7.92
N TRP A 113 -17.50 0.60 -7.79
CA TRP A 113 -17.29 2.03 -7.64
C TRP A 113 -17.66 2.83 -8.89
N PHE A 114 -17.42 2.30 -10.09
CA PHE A 114 -17.86 2.92 -11.34
C PHE A 114 -19.35 3.20 -11.36
N PHE A 115 -20.17 2.26 -10.91
CA PHE A 115 -21.63 2.46 -10.85
C PHE A 115 -22.08 3.24 -9.62
N ALA A 116 -21.51 2.97 -8.44
CA ALA A 116 -21.95 3.55 -7.18
C ALA A 116 -21.79 5.07 -7.13
N VAL A 117 -20.69 5.63 -7.67
CA VAL A 117 -20.48 7.09 -7.65
C VAL A 117 -21.40 7.86 -8.58
N ARG A 118 -22.10 7.20 -9.49
CA ARG A 118 -23.05 7.81 -10.45
C ARG A 118 -24.45 8.04 -9.88
N ASP A 119 -24.73 7.40 -8.76
CA ASP A 119 -26.00 7.50 -8.08
C ASP A 119 -25.77 7.96 -6.64
N THR A 120 -26.04 9.22 -6.37
CA THR A 120 -25.85 9.83 -5.05
C THR A 120 -26.80 9.27 -3.99
N SER A 121 -27.85 8.52 -4.40
CA SER A 121 -28.71 7.77 -3.49
C SER A 121 -28.11 6.47 -3.00
N THR A 122 -26.91 6.08 -3.50
CA THR A 122 -26.19 4.89 -3.05
C THR A 122 -25.97 4.94 -1.54
N PRO A 123 -26.47 3.96 -0.78
CA PRO A 123 -26.41 4.04 0.67
C PRO A 123 -24.98 3.82 1.19
N PHE A 124 -24.65 4.49 2.28
CA PHE A 124 -23.31 4.46 2.87
C PHE A 124 -22.80 3.04 3.16
N TRP A 125 -23.66 2.13 3.64
CA TRP A 125 -23.27 0.75 3.90
C TRP A 125 -22.77 0.01 2.63
N TRP A 126 -23.35 0.33 1.46
CA TRP A 126 -22.93 -0.26 0.19
C TRP A 126 -21.56 0.27 -0.24
N LEU A 127 -21.34 1.57 -0.05
CA LEU A 127 -20.01 2.18 -0.25
C LEU A 127 -18.96 1.51 0.65
N LEU A 128 -19.29 1.18 1.91
CA LEU A 128 -18.40 0.43 2.82
C LEU A 128 -18.11 -0.99 2.30
N VAL A 129 -19.10 -1.69 1.76
CA VAL A 129 -18.89 -3.02 1.13
C VAL A 129 -17.92 -2.93 -0.04
N LEU A 130 -18.11 -1.94 -0.93
CA LEU A 130 -17.22 -1.73 -2.06
C LEU A 130 -15.80 -1.32 -1.61
N ALA A 131 -15.70 -0.50 -0.56
CA ALA A 131 -14.44 -0.14 0.05
C ALA A 131 -13.73 -1.37 0.66
N PHE A 132 -14.46 -2.27 1.32
CA PHE A 132 -13.92 -3.54 1.82
C PHE A 132 -13.39 -4.41 0.68
N LEU A 133 -14.15 -4.56 -0.40
CA LEU A 133 -13.70 -5.33 -1.56
C LEU A 133 -12.46 -4.74 -2.24
N ALA A 134 -12.30 -3.42 -2.23
CA ALA A 134 -11.08 -2.77 -2.74
C ALA A 134 -9.82 -3.20 -1.97
N GLY A 135 -9.94 -3.56 -0.70
CA GLY A 135 -8.84 -4.07 0.13
C GLY A 135 -8.21 -5.37 -0.37
N ILE A 136 -8.90 -6.15 -1.21
CA ILE A 136 -8.33 -7.32 -1.90
C ILE A 136 -7.03 -6.93 -2.63
N GLY A 137 -7.02 -5.74 -3.27
CA GLY A 137 -5.88 -5.24 -4.01
C GLY A 137 -4.59 -5.11 -3.19
N GLY A 138 -4.70 -4.73 -1.91
CA GLY A 138 -3.56 -4.71 -1.00
C GLY A 138 -3.27 -6.08 -0.36
N GLY A 139 -4.29 -6.92 -0.25
CA GLY A 139 -4.21 -8.28 0.31
C GLY A 139 -3.30 -9.21 -0.48
N VAL A 140 -3.32 -9.10 -1.81
CA VAL A 140 -2.54 -9.96 -2.72
C VAL A 140 -1.03 -9.87 -2.52
N PHE A 141 -0.53 -8.81 -1.90
CA PHE A 141 0.90 -8.65 -1.61
C PHE A 141 1.50 -9.89 -0.90
N SER A 142 0.80 -10.40 0.12
CA SER A 142 1.27 -11.56 0.90
C SER A 142 1.24 -12.89 0.12
N GLY A 143 0.54 -12.92 -1.01
CA GLY A 143 0.56 -14.07 -1.93
C GLY A 143 1.59 -13.89 -3.06
N PHE A 144 1.64 -12.71 -3.68
CA PHE A 144 2.48 -12.46 -4.85
C PHE A 144 3.98 -12.46 -4.49
N MET A 145 4.35 -11.86 -3.36
CA MET A 145 5.75 -11.80 -2.92
C MET A 145 6.36 -13.21 -2.73
N PRO A 146 5.78 -14.09 -1.90
CA PRO A 146 6.31 -15.46 -1.76
C PRO A 146 6.27 -16.25 -3.06
N SER A 147 5.20 -16.12 -3.85
CA SER A 147 5.07 -16.87 -5.12
C SER A 147 6.12 -16.47 -6.15
N THR A 148 6.50 -15.19 -6.21
CA THR A 148 7.62 -14.71 -7.03
C THR A 148 8.95 -15.21 -6.47
N GLY A 149 9.11 -15.22 -5.14
CA GLY A 149 10.31 -15.72 -4.48
C GLY A 149 10.69 -17.14 -4.84
N TYR A 150 9.72 -18.01 -5.17
CA TYR A 150 10.00 -19.40 -5.62
C TYR A 150 10.80 -19.48 -6.93
N PHE A 151 10.84 -18.41 -7.72
CA PHE A 151 11.52 -18.36 -9.00
C PHE A 151 12.95 -17.84 -8.91
N PHE A 152 13.38 -17.29 -7.76
CA PHE A 152 14.68 -16.63 -7.63
C PHE A 152 15.61 -17.35 -6.67
N PRO A 153 16.92 -17.48 -7.02
CA PRO A 153 17.93 -17.96 -6.09
C PRO A 153 18.13 -16.95 -4.95
N LYS A 154 18.60 -17.42 -3.80
CA LYS A 154 18.80 -16.59 -2.60
C LYS A 154 19.65 -15.33 -2.88
N ARG A 155 20.66 -15.45 -3.74
CA ARG A 155 21.54 -14.33 -4.16
C ARG A 155 20.80 -13.18 -4.84
N LEU A 156 19.68 -13.44 -5.51
CA LEU A 156 18.87 -12.45 -6.24
C LEU A 156 17.51 -12.17 -5.60
N SER A 157 17.11 -12.96 -4.63
CA SER A 157 15.79 -12.88 -3.99
C SER A 157 15.54 -11.50 -3.37
N GLY A 158 16.52 -10.92 -2.67
CA GLY A 158 16.42 -9.59 -2.08
C GLY A 158 16.14 -8.50 -3.13
N THR A 159 16.90 -8.51 -4.23
CA THR A 159 16.71 -7.57 -5.35
C THR A 159 15.34 -7.75 -6.01
N ALA A 160 14.96 -9.00 -6.31
CA ALA A 160 13.69 -9.28 -6.97
C ALA A 160 12.49 -8.85 -6.13
N LEU A 161 12.45 -9.27 -4.87
CA LEU A 161 11.35 -8.92 -3.97
C LEU A 161 11.36 -7.43 -3.58
N GLY A 162 12.54 -6.81 -3.49
CA GLY A 162 12.69 -5.37 -3.29
C GLY A 162 12.10 -4.56 -4.45
N LEU A 163 12.40 -4.95 -5.69
CA LEU A 163 11.81 -4.34 -6.89
C LEU A 163 10.30 -4.51 -6.93
N GLN A 164 9.81 -5.74 -6.68
CA GLN A 164 8.38 -6.01 -6.68
C GLN A 164 7.64 -5.19 -5.63
N ALA A 165 8.16 -5.13 -4.41
CA ALA A 165 7.55 -4.37 -3.33
C ALA A 165 7.61 -2.86 -3.58
N GLY A 166 8.74 -2.34 -4.06
CA GLY A 166 8.93 -0.92 -4.35
C GLY A 166 8.01 -0.44 -5.47
N ILE A 167 8.05 -1.10 -6.62
CA ILE A 167 7.23 -0.74 -7.79
C ILE A 167 5.73 -0.98 -7.50
N GLY A 168 5.38 -2.08 -6.84
CA GLY A 168 4.00 -2.34 -6.42
C GLY A 168 3.43 -1.21 -5.56
N ASN A 169 4.21 -0.70 -4.60
CA ASN A 169 3.78 0.41 -3.74
C ASN A 169 3.53 1.72 -4.52
N LEU A 170 4.16 1.93 -5.68
CA LEU A 170 3.87 3.09 -6.52
C LEU A 170 2.42 3.10 -7.03
N GLY A 171 1.71 1.95 -7.03
CA GLY A 171 0.28 1.88 -7.34
C GLY A 171 -0.57 2.80 -6.47
N MET A 172 -0.20 3.01 -5.19
CA MET A 172 -0.88 3.94 -4.29
C MET A 172 -0.80 5.38 -4.80
N SER A 173 0.41 5.81 -5.20
CA SER A 173 0.62 7.14 -5.77
C SER A 173 -0.03 7.26 -7.16
N LEU A 174 0.05 6.21 -7.97
CA LEU A 174 -0.48 6.19 -9.34
C LEU A 174 -1.99 6.46 -9.36
N ILE A 175 -2.77 5.79 -8.52
CA ILE A 175 -4.23 6.05 -8.46
C ILE A 175 -4.54 7.43 -7.89
N GLN A 176 -3.80 7.90 -6.89
CA GLN A 176 -4.02 9.22 -6.31
C GLN A 176 -3.62 10.36 -7.24
N PHE A 177 -2.76 10.12 -8.23
CA PHE A 177 -2.41 11.06 -9.28
C PHE A 177 -3.33 10.94 -10.50
N VAL A 178 -3.44 9.73 -11.07
CA VAL A 178 -4.21 9.47 -12.29
C VAL A 178 -5.71 9.60 -12.04
N GLY A 179 -6.21 9.15 -10.88
CA GLY A 179 -7.62 9.19 -10.54
C GLY A 179 -8.22 10.60 -10.65
N PRO A 180 -7.75 11.58 -9.86
CA PRO A 180 -8.21 12.96 -9.96
C PRO A 180 -8.00 13.58 -11.34
N TRP A 181 -6.88 13.25 -12.02
CA TRP A 181 -6.60 13.76 -13.36
C TRP A 181 -7.65 13.30 -14.38
N VAL A 182 -7.99 12.01 -14.42
CA VAL A 182 -9.00 11.48 -15.37
C VAL A 182 -10.42 11.87 -15.01
N MET A 183 -10.70 12.29 -13.78
CA MET A 183 -11.99 12.84 -13.41
C MET A 183 -12.29 14.18 -14.11
N GLY A 184 -11.27 14.90 -14.56
CA GLY A 184 -11.41 16.22 -15.21
C GLY A 184 -11.88 16.17 -16.65
N PHE A 185 -11.99 14.99 -17.31
CA PHE A 185 -12.38 14.90 -18.72
C PHE A 185 -13.06 13.58 -19.07
N GLY A 186 -13.83 13.59 -20.15
CA GLY A 186 -14.46 12.37 -20.68
C GLY A 186 -13.44 11.41 -21.28
N LEU A 187 -13.42 10.16 -20.85
CA LEU A 187 -12.55 9.12 -21.42
C LEU A 187 -13.10 8.62 -22.76
N LEU A 188 -12.19 8.36 -23.71
CA LEU A 188 -12.52 7.70 -24.96
C LEU A 188 -13.14 6.32 -24.70
N GLY A 189 -14.30 6.05 -25.31
CA GLY A 189 -15.07 4.82 -25.07
C GLY A 189 -16.09 4.91 -23.92
N LEU A 190 -16.06 5.96 -23.11
CA LEU A 190 -17.06 6.25 -22.07
C LEU A 190 -17.86 7.54 -22.37
N SER A 191 -17.81 8.06 -23.60
CA SER A 191 -18.53 9.27 -24.00
C SER A 191 -20.06 9.16 -23.86
N PHE A 192 -20.60 7.95 -23.76
CA PHE A 192 -22.01 7.68 -23.48
C PHE A 192 -22.38 7.84 -21.99
N VAL A 193 -21.38 7.98 -21.10
CA VAL A 193 -21.60 8.18 -19.67
C VAL A 193 -21.57 9.67 -19.38
N ALA A 194 -22.71 10.20 -18.95
CA ALA A 194 -22.84 11.63 -18.64
C ALA A 194 -21.91 12.05 -17.49
N PRO A 195 -21.32 13.26 -17.56
CA PRO A 195 -20.61 13.83 -16.42
C PRO A 195 -21.56 14.12 -15.25
N GLN A 196 -20.98 14.28 -14.08
CA GLN A 196 -21.67 14.79 -12.89
C GLN A 196 -21.41 16.28 -12.77
N THR A 197 -22.30 17.00 -12.08
CA THR A 197 -22.06 18.40 -11.72
C THR A 197 -21.17 18.44 -10.47
N ASN A 198 -20.11 19.20 -10.52
CA ASN A 198 -19.32 19.52 -9.36
C ASN A 198 -19.98 20.70 -8.63
N ASN A 199 -20.60 20.44 -7.50
CA ASN A 199 -21.35 21.45 -6.73
C ASN A 199 -20.41 22.54 -6.13
N SER A 200 -19.12 22.30 -6.05
CA SER A 200 -18.16 23.25 -5.47
C SER A 200 -17.77 24.40 -6.41
N ASP A 201 -17.80 24.17 -7.72
CA ASP A 201 -17.40 25.16 -8.74
C ASP A 201 -18.40 25.28 -9.91
N GLY A 202 -19.47 24.47 -9.90
CA GLY A 202 -20.47 24.41 -10.97
C GLY A 202 -19.96 23.76 -12.26
N GLY A 203 -18.73 23.24 -12.27
CA GLY A 203 -18.11 22.57 -13.40
C GLY A 203 -18.61 21.14 -13.62
N THR A 204 -18.05 20.46 -14.59
CA THR A 204 -18.33 19.06 -14.88
C THR A 204 -17.19 18.16 -14.38
N ILE A 205 -17.54 17.02 -13.78
CA ILE A 205 -16.58 16.05 -13.27
C ILE A 205 -17.03 14.63 -13.63
N TYR A 206 -16.07 13.74 -13.85
CA TYR A 206 -16.29 12.34 -14.22
C TYR A 206 -15.69 11.41 -13.15
N VAL A 207 -16.26 11.41 -11.93
CA VAL A 207 -15.67 10.67 -10.79
C VAL A 207 -15.55 9.17 -11.06
N HIS A 208 -16.48 8.58 -11.82
CA HIS A 208 -16.44 7.18 -12.24
C HIS A 208 -15.18 6.81 -13.07
N ASN A 209 -14.53 7.78 -13.72
CA ASN A 209 -13.33 7.54 -14.52
C ASN A 209 -12.15 7.05 -13.67
N ALA A 210 -12.07 7.42 -12.39
CA ALA A 210 -11.01 6.94 -11.50
C ALA A 210 -11.02 5.41 -11.36
N ALA A 211 -12.21 4.81 -11.35
CA ALA A 211 -12.33 3.36 -11.35
C ALA A 211 -12.18 2.76 -12.76
N ALA A 212 -12.80 3.40 -13.76
CA ALA A 212 -12.85 2.91 -15.14
C ALA A 212 -11.46 2.80 -15.78
N VAL A 213 -10.58 3.75 -15.55
CA VAL A 213 -9.25 3.81 -16.18
C VAL A 213 -8.38 2.58 -15.89
N PHE A 214 -8.57 1.93 -14.72
CA PHE A 214 -7.79 0.76 -14.32
C PHE A 214 -8.43 -0.59 -14.70
N ILE A 215 -9.70 -0.61 -15.14
CA ILE A 215 -10.39 -1.84 -15.57
C ILE A 215 -9.65 -2.55 -16.72
N PRO A 216 -9.26 -1.87 -17.82
CA PRO A 216 -8.51 -2.52 -18.90
C PRO A 216 -7.17 -3.10 -18.42
N TRP A 217 -6.48 -2.40 -17.51
CA TRP A 217 -5.20 -2.87 -16.99
C TRP A 217 -5.33 -4.10 -16.09
N ALA A 218 -6.41 -4.21 -15.31
CA ALA A 218 -6.72 -5.43 -14.54
C ALA A 218 -6.99 -6.62 -15.45
N ILE A 219 -7.71 -6.42 -16.56
CA ILE A 219 -7.94 -7.45 -17.58
C ILE A 219 -6.63 -7.87 -18.25
N ILE A 220 -5.81 -6.90 -18.66
CA ILE A 220 -4.47 -7.16 -19.24
C ILE A 220 -3.61 -7.94 -18.25
N ALA A 221 -3.60 -7.57 -16.95
CA ALA A 221 -2.87 -8.29 -15.92
C ALA A 221 -3.34 -9.74 -15.80
N ALA A 222 -4.64 -9.99 -15.85
CA ALA A 222 -5.20 -11.34 -15.82
C ALA A 222 -4.78 -12.17 -17.05
N VAL A 223 -4.87 -11.59 -18.26
CA VAL A 223 -4.46 -12.25 -19.51
C VAL A 223 -2.97 -12.55 -19.53
N LEU A 224 -2.12 -11.59 -19.19
CA LEU A 224 -0.66 -11.78 -19.12
C LEU A 224 -0.30 -12.85 -18.09
N SER A 225 -0.93 -12.83 -16.93
CA SER A 225 -0.68 -13.82 -15.88
C SER A 225 -1.08 -15.21 -16.31
N TRP A 226 -2.23 -15.36 -16.95
CA TRP A 226 -2.72 -16.65 -17.43
C TRP A 226 -1.85 -17.25 -18.53
N THR A 227 -1.36 -16.41 -19.44
CA THR A 227 -0.60 -16.84 -20.62
C THR A 227 0.89 -17.00 -20.36
N LEU A 228 1.50 -16.12 -19.56
CA LEU A 228 2.94 -16.03 -19.41
C LEU A 228 3.49 -16.68 -18.15
N LEU A 229 2.70 -16.72 -17.05
CA LEU A 229 3.18 -17.28 -15.80
C LEU A 229 3.15 -18.81 -15.80
N LYS A 230 4.03 -19.39 -15.00
CA LYS A 230 4.14 -20.82 -14.76
C LYS A 230 3.92 -21.10 -13.27
N ASP A 231 3.64 -22.35 -12.96
CA ASP A 231 3.54 -22.84 -11.58
C ASP A 231 4.76 -23.67 -11.24
N VAL A 232 5.20 -23.58 -9.98
CA VAL A 232 6.28 -24.38 -9.40
C VAL A 232 5.66 -25.26 -8.32
N PRO A 233 5.93 -26.58 -8.27
CA PRO A 233 5.41 -27.44 -7.23
C PRO A 233 6.09 -27.14 -5.90
N VAL A 234 5.36 -26.52 -4.98
CA VAL A 234 5.82 -26.20 -3.61
C VAL A 234 4.97 -26.98 -2.61
N LYS A 235 5.61 -27.61 -1.64
CA LYS A 235 4.92 -28.32 -0.57
C LYS A 235 4.54 -27.32 0.55
N ALA A 236 3.26 -27.21 0.85
CA ALA A 236 2.77 -26.46 2.01
C ALA A 236 3.06 -27.20 3.30
N ASN A 237 3.62 -26.52 4.30
CA ASN A 237 3.71 -27.04 5.66
C ASN A 237 3.13 -26.02 6.65
N PHE A 238 1.85 -26.12 6.91
CA PHE A 238 1.07 -25.22 7.75
C PHE A 238 1.59 -25.15 9.19
N ARG A 239 2.00 -26.30 9.74
CA ARG A 239 2.43 -26.40 11.15
C ARG A 239 3.75 -25.67 11.43
N GLN A 240 4.60 -25.55 10.41
CA GLN A 240 5.88 -24.84 10.51
C GLN A 240 5.75 -23.30 10.42
N GLN A 241 4.57 -22.80 10.10
CA GLN A 241 4.34 -21.36 9.99
C GLN A 241 3.81 -20.72 11.29
N ILE A 242 3.37 -21.53 12.26
CA ILE A 242 2.82 -21.02 13.53
C ILE A 242 3.89 -20.80 14.60
N ASP A 243 5.04 -21.47 14.50
CA ASP A 243 6.11 -21.35 15.50
C ASP A 243 6.80 -19.96 15.56
N ILE A 244 6.57 -19.13 14.56
CA ILE A 244 7.05 -17.73 14.54
C ILE A 244 6.56 -16.92 15.76
N PHE A 245 5.37 -17.23 16.30
CA PHE A 245 4.80 -16.50 17.43
C PHE A 245 5.53 -16.73 18.76
N GLY A 246 6.31 -17.80 18.87
CA GLY A 246 7.21 -18.05 19.99
C GLY A 246 8.50 -17.23 19.95
N ASN A 247 8.83 -16.63 18.82
CA ASN A 247 10.03 -15.82 18.64
C ASN A 247 9.73 -14.35 19.00
N LYS A 248 10.40 -13.81 20.02
CA LYS A 248 10.18 -12.44 20.46
C LYS A 248 10.49 -11.40 19.37
N ASN A 249 11.42 -11.71 18.45
CA ASN A 249 11.74 -10.82 17.33
C ASN A 249 10.55 -10.64 16.38
N THR A 250 9.65 -11.62 16.28
CA THR A 250 8.40 -11.47 15.52
C THR A 250 7.61 -10.26 15.99
N TRP A 251 7.45 -10.10 17.29
CA TRP A 251 6.65 -9.02 17.88
C TRP A 251 7.34 -7.66 17.77
N ILE A 252 8.65 -7.60 18.04
CA ILE A 252 9.42 -6.34 17.92
C ILE A 252 9.46 -5.87 16.47
N LEU A 253 9.71 -6.78 15.51
CA LEU A 253 9.70 -6.47 14.08
C LEU A 253 8.29 -6.10 13.58
N THR A 254 7.22 -6.67 14.18
CA THR A 254 5.85 -6.26 13.89
C THR A 254 5.61 -4.81 14.30
N ILE A 255 6.03 -4.41 15.50
CA ILE A 255 5.94 -3.01 15.96
C ILE A 255 6.75 -2.09 15.04
N ALA A 256 7.99 -2.46 14.71
CA ALA A 256 8.85 -1.68 13.83
C ALA A 256 8.25 -1.53 12.43
N TYR A 257 7.66 -2.59 11.87
CA TYR A 257 7.07 -2.53 10.54
C TYR A 257 5.68 -1.87 10.53
N LEU A 258 4.93 -1.95 11.63
CA LEU A 258 3.71 -1.15 11.81
C LEU A 258 4.06 0.36 11.86
N MET A 259 5.16 0.75 12.52
CA MET A 259 5.67 2.12 12.45
C MET A 259 6.04 2.49 11.01
N ALA A 260 6.84 1.68 10.32
CA ALA A 260 7.35 1.99 8.99
C ALA A 260 6.26 1.96 7.93
N PHE A 261 5.63 0.78 7.69
CA PHE A 261 4.67 0.58 6.63
C PHE A 261 3.23 0.92 7.05
N GLY A 262 2.86 0.61 8.29
CA GLY A 262 1.52 0.93 8.80
C GLY A 262 1.26 2.43 8.79
N ALA A 263 2.21 3.24 9.29
CA ALA A 263 2.09 4.68 9.22
C ALA A 263 2.14 5.21 7.78
N PHE A 264 3.10 4.72 6.96
CA PHE A 264 3.18 5.07 5.55
C PHE A 264 1.84 4.86 4.83
N SER A 265 1.26 3.67 4.93
CA SER A 265 -0.01 3.35 4.29
C SER A 265 -1.18 4.10 4.93
N GLY A 266 -1.19 4.25 6.24
CA GLY A 266 -2.23 4.97 6.98
C GLY A 266 -2.32 6.43 6.59
N PHE A 267 -1.21 7.15 6.67
CA PHE A 267 -1.15 8.54 6.24
C PHE A 267 -1.43 8.70 4.74
N SER A 268 -0.92 7.81 3.89
CA SER A 268 -1.20 7.85 2.44
C SER A 268 -2.70 7.77 2.14
N ALA A 269 -3.44 6.91 2.84
CA ALA A 269 -4.88 6.74 2.61
C ALA A 269 -5.70 7.96 3.06
N GLN A 270 -5.26 8.66 4.10
CA GLN A 270 -5.97 9.78 4.69
C GLN A 270 -5.49 11.15 4.19
N PHE A 271 -4.37 11.21 3.46
CA PHE A 271 -3.67 12.46 3.16
C PHE A 271 -4.53 13.46 2.38
N GLY A 272 -5.25 13.00 1.37
CA GLY A 272 -6.16 13.86 0.60
C GLY A 272 -7.28 14.47 1.45
N LEU A 273 -7.90 13.66 2.33
CA LEU A 273 -8.94 14.13 3.25
C LEU A 273 -8.37 15.09 4.30
N LEU A 274 -7.18 14.81 4.83
CA LEU A 274 -6.52 15.72 5.79
C LEU A 274 -6.28 17.09 5.18
N ILE A 275 -5.75 17.15 3.95
CA ILE A 275 -5.52 18.41 3.25
C ILE A 275 -6.84 19.17 3.05
N ASN A 276 -7.89 18.52 2.54
CA ASN A 276 -9.18 19.16 2.29
C ASN A 276 -9.82 19.65 3.59
N ASN A 277 -9.78 18.86 4.67
CA ASN A 277 -10.44 19.19 5.94
C ASN A 277 -9.72 20.27 6.74
N ILE A 278 -8.39 20.40 6.61
CA ILE A 278 -7.57 21.32 7.42
C ILE A 278 -7.29 22.62 6.67
N TYR A 279 -7.00 22.53 5.36
CA TYR A 279 -6.53 23.65 4.55
C TYR A 279 -7.38 23.93 3.30
N GLY A 280 -8.14 22.93 2.83
CA GLY A 280 -8.88 22.99 1.58
C GLY A 280 -10.33 23.43 1.77
N ARG A 281 -11.16 23.01 0.82
CA ARG A 281 -12.57 23.40 0.71
C ARG A 281 -13.45 23.00 1.88
N GLU A 282 -13.09 22.00 2.65
CA GLU A 282 -13.80 21.52 3.84
C GLU A 282 -13.30 22.16 5.13
N SER A 283 -12.34 23.07 5.03
CA SER A 283 -11.76 23.78 6.18
C SER A 283 -12.53 25.06 6.50
N ALA A 284 -12.29 25.62 7.68
CA ALA A 284 -12.85 26.93 8.07
C ALA A 284 -12.36 28.07 7.15
N PHE A 285 -11.29 27.90 6.40
CA PHE A 285 -10.82 28.90 5.46
C PHE A 285 -11.73 29.09 4.26
N ALA A 286 -12.55 28.11 3.91
CA ALA A 286 -13.51 28.21 2.80
C ALA A 286 -14.58 29.27 3.02
N GLU A 287 -14.80 29.74 4.28
CA GLU A 287 -15.73 30.81 4.60
C GLU A 287 -15.12 32.20 4.35
N THR A 288 -13.78 32.33 4.35
CA THR A 288 -13.08 33.63 4.30
C THR A 288 -12.19 33.81 3.07
N PHE A 289 -11.80 32.73 2.43
CA PHE A 289 -10.97 32.73 1.22
C PHE A 289 -11.72 32.10 0.05
N ASP A 290 -11.37 32.48 -1.17
CA ASP A 290 -11.91 31.81 -2.36
C ASP A 290 -11.52 30.32 -2.36
N PRO A 291 -12.50 29.39 -2.31
CA PRO A 291 -12.24 27.95 -2.29
C PRO A 291 -11.38 27.45 -3.46
N ALA A 292 -11.35 28.18 -4.60
CA ALA A 292 -10.51 27.84 -5.75
C ALA A 292 -9.01 28.09 -5.49
N THR A 293 -8.67 28.95 -4.53
CA THR A 293 -7.27 29.27 -4.17
C THR A 293 -6.73 28.39 -3.05
N LEU A 294 -7.60 27.64 -2.36
CA LEU A 294 -7.21 26.76 -1.27
C LEU A 294 -6.58 25.44 -1.78
N PRO A 295 -5.66 24.85 -1.01
CA PRO A 295 -5.05 23.58 -1.40
C PRO A 295 -6.10 22.46 -1.58
N ALA A 296 -6.03 21.76 -2.70
CA ALA A 296 -6.87 20.59 -2.96
C ALA A 296 -6.12 19.30 -2.62
N GLY A 297 -6.72 18.43 -1.84
CA GLY A 297 -6.14 17.12 -1.50
C GLY A 297 -5.75 16.31 -2.72
N ALA A 298 -6.56 16.36 -3.77
CA ALA A 298 -6.32 15.70 -5.05
C ALA A 298 -4.99 16.11 -5.72
N SER A 299 -4.53 17.35 -5.51
CA SER A 299 -3.31 17.88 -6.13
C SER A 299 -2.03 17.46 -5.40
N PHE A 300 -2.10 17.04 -4.15
CA PHE A 300 -0.91 16.81 -3.31
C PHE A 300 -0.85 15.41 -2.69
N ALA A 301 -1.99 14.69 -2.57
CA ALA A 301 -2.04 13.42 -1.86
C ALA A 301 -1.07 12.36 -2.42
N PHE A 302 -0.89 12.31 -3.74
CA PHE A 302 -0.01 11.35 -4.40
C PHE A 302 1.48 11.52 -4.06
N LEU A 303 1.91 12.72 -3.65
CA LEU A 303 3.32 13.02 -3.33
C LEU A 303 3.83 12.18 -2.15
N GLY A 304 3.00 11.97 -1.14
CA GLY A 304 3.37 11.17 0.02
C GLY A 304 3.79 9.76 -0.35
N PRO A 305 2.89 8.93 -0.89
CA PRO A 305 3.23 7.57 -1.29
C PRO A 305 4.28 7.50 -2.42
N LEU A 306 4.37 8.51 -3.30
CA LEU A 306 5.42 8.60 -4.32
C LEU A 306 6.81 8.67 -3.67
N ILE A 307 6.98 9.59 -2.73
CA ILE A 307 8.26 9.79 -2.04
C ILE A 307 8.60 8.55 -1.21
N GLY A 308 7.68 8.06 -0.38
CA GLY A 308 7.96 6.93 0.50
C GLY A 308 8.26 5.64 -0.27
N ALA A 309 7.50 5.32 -1.33
CA ALA A 309 7.76 4.16 -2.19
C ALA A 309 9.04 4.33 -3.01
N GLY A 310 9.29 5.51 -3.56
CA GLY A 310 10.52 5.82 -4.31
C GLY A 310 11.76 5.69 -3.45
N VAL A 311 11.75 6.29 -2.26
CA VAL A 311 12.86 6.18 -1.30
C VAL A 311 13.08 4.73 -0.88
N ARG A 312 12.01 3.98 -0.58
CA ARG A 312 12.11 2.55 -0.26
C ARG A 312 12.84 1.76 -1.36
N ALA A 313 12.50 2.02 -2.62
CA ALA A 313 13.11 1.33 -3.76
C ALA A 313 14.60 1.70 -3.92
N LEU A 314 14.94 2.98 -3.74
CA LEU A 314 16.30 3.49 -3.93
C LEU A 314 17.24 3.19 -2.76
N TRP A 315 16.70 2.96 -1.54
CA TRP A 315 17.50 2.77 -0.32
C TRP A 315 18.02 1.34 -0.11
N GLY A 316 17.53 0.37 -0.88
CA GLY A 316 17.97 -1.03 -0.81
C GLY A 316 19.49 -1.22 -0.76
N PRO A 317 20.27 -0.66 -1.71
CA PRO A 317 21.73 -0.78 -1.73
C PRO A 317 22.41 -0.22 -0.49
N LEU A 318 21.88 0.84 0.11
CA LEU A 318 22.41 1.43 1.35
C LEU A 318 22.11 0.52 2.55
N CYS A 319 20.96 -0.11 2.59
CA CYS A 319 20.64 -1.13 3.59
C CYS A 319 21.53 -2.36 3.45
N ASP A 320 21.93 -2.74 2.23
CA ASP A 320 22.86 -3.82 1.99
C ASP A 320 24.27 -3.51 2.53
N LYS A 321 24.69 -2.25 2.43
CA LYS A 321 26.01 -1.81 2.86
C LYS A 321 26.16 -1.57 4.37
N PHE A 322 25.12 -0.97 4.99
CA PHE A 322 25.20 -0.48 6.37
C PHE A 322 24.31 -1.26 7.36
N GLY A 323 23.57 -2.27 6.88
CA GLY A 323 22.59 -3.00 7.67
C GLY A 323 21.21 -2.32 7.70
N GLY A 324 20.17 -3.12 7.99
CA GLY A 324 18.80 -2.62 8.00
C GLY A 324 18.40 -1.88 9.27
N ALA A 325 18.95 -2.28 10.42
CA ALA A 325 18.58 -1.77 11.73
C ALA A 325 18.85 -0.27 11.88
N ILE A 326 20.02 0.19 11.42
CA ILE A 326 20.38 1.62 11.51
C ILE A 326 19.44 2.50 10.67
N TRP A 327 19.04 2.05 9.48
CA TRP A 327 18.10 2.78 8.63
C TRP A 327 16.69 2.77 9.18
N THR A 328 16.25 1.67 9.82
CA THR A 328 14.99 1.63 10.56
C THR A 328 14.99 2.61 11.72
N PHE A 329 16.09 2.72 12.46
CA PHE A 329 16.24 3.67 13.56
C PHE A 329 16.23 5.13 13.06
N ILE A 330 17.07 5.48 12.07
CA ILE A 330 17.10 6.83 11.48
C ILE A 330 15.72 7.21 10.92
N GLY A 331 15.08 6.27 10.20
CA GLY A 331 13.72 6.46 9.70
C GLY A 331 12.73 6.74 10.82
N GLY A 332 12.76 5.97 11.90
CA GLY A 332 11.88 6.17 13.06
C GLY A 332 12.07 7.52 13.76
N VAL A 333 13.32 7.97 13.92
CA VAL A 333 13.62 9.32 14.47
C VAL A 333 13.08 10.40 13.54
N GLY A 334 13.36 10.32 12.24
CA GLY A 334 12.88 11.27 11.25
C GLY A 334 11.36 11.33 11.17
N MET A 335 10.69 10.16 11.17
CA MET A 335 9.22 10.08 11.23
C MET A 335 8.66 10.76 12.48
N THR A 336 9.28 10.53 13.64
CA THR A 336 8.86 11.16 14.92
C THR A 336 8.92 12.68 14.81
N VAL A 337 10.06 13.22 14.39
CA VAL A 337 10.28 14.67 14.28
C VAL A 337 9.33 15.30 13.26
N CYS A 338 9.21 14.68 12.08
CA CYS A 338 8.35 15.21 11.02
C CYS A 338 6.87 15.14 11.39
N THR A 339 6.42 14.06 12.05
CA THR A 339 5.02 13.93 12.48
C THR A 339 4.71 14.93 13.61
N ALA A 340 5.63 15.16 14.55
CA ALA A 340 5.48 16.18 15.56
C ALA A 340 5.43 17.59 14.93
N GLY A 341 6.30 17.87 13.95
CA GLY A 341 6.27 19.12 13.19
C GLY A 341 4.94 19.32 12.46
N ALA A 342 4.44 18.30 11.77
CA ALA A 342 3.13 18.37 11.10
C ALA A 342 1.98 18.60 12.10
N ALA A 343 2.04 17.99 13.29
CA ALA A 343 1.03 18.13 14.33
C ALA A 343 0.85 19.58 14.81
N LEU A 344 1.90 20.40 14.75
CA LEU A 344 1.83 21.82 15.11
C LEU A 344 0.99 22.65 14.14
N PHE A 345 0.77 22.15 12.91
CA PHE A 345 0.05 22.82 11.85
C PHE A 345 -1.34 22.21 11.56
N LEU A 346 -1.90 21.45 12.52
CA LEU A 346 -3.24 20.87 12.37
C LEU A 346 -4.38 21.81 12.73
N ASN A 347 -4.07 22.91 13.45
CA ASN A 347 -4.99 23.99 13.75
C ASN A 347 -4.40 25.31 13.21
N PRO A 348 -4.36 25.48 11.88
CA PRO A 348 -3.69 26.63 11.28
C PRO A 348 -4.47 27.92 11.48
N SER A 349 -3.78 29.02 11.66
CA SER A 349 -4.35 30.37 11.70
C SER A 349 -4.41 31.04 10.31
N HIS A 350 -3.65 30.53 9.33
CA HIS A 350 -3.61 31.06 7.97
C HIS A 350 -3.37 29.95 6.94
N PRO A 351 -3.95 30.03 5.74
CA PRO A 351 -3.77 29.00 4.68
C PRO A 351 -2.30 28.76 4.28
N ASP A 352 -1.44 29.75 4.32
CA ASP A 352 -0.01 29.64 3.96
C ASP A 352 0.76 28.65 4.84
N GLN A 353 0.26 28.34 6.03
CA GLN A 353 0.84 27.31 6.90
C GLN A 353 0.75 25.90 6.28
N PHE A 354 -0.04 25.73 5.21
CA PHE A 354 -0.12 24.51 4.43
C PHE A 354 1.26 24.03 3.96
N TRP A 355 2.14 24.94 3.53
CA TRP A 355 3.45 24.55 3.00
C TRP A 355 4.35 23.94 4.07
N TRP A 356 4.25 24.40 5.32
CA TRP A 356 4.94 23.78 6.45
C TRP A 356 4.36 22.41 6.79
N PHE A 357 3.04 22.31 6.85
CA PHE A 357 2.35 21.02 7.04
C PHE A 357 2.75 20.03 5.95
N LEU A 358 2.68 20.43 4.68
CA LEU A 358 3.07 19.61 3.53
C LEU A 358 4.53 19.18 3.65
N GLY A 359 5.45 20.10 3.94
CA GLY A 359 6.88 19.83 4.08
C GLY A 359 7.17 18.78 5.14
N PHE A 360 6.57 18.91 6.34
CA PHE A 360 6.70 17.90 7.39
C PHE A 360 6.07 16.57 7.03
N MET A 361 4.91 16.57 6.39
CA MET A 361 4.28 15.32 5.91
C MET A 361 5.14 14.60 4.88
N LEU A 362 5.68 15.31 3.87
CA LEU A 362 6.59 14.72 2.89
C LEU A 362 7.88 14.21 3.52
N GLY A 363 8.40 14.92 4.54
CA GLY A 363 9.51 14.46 5.37
C GLY A 363 9.18 13.15 6.11
N MET A 364 8.01 13.04 6.70
CA MET A 364 7.54 11.80 7.34
C MET A 364 7.51 10.65 6.32
N PHE A 365 6.98 10.86 5.11
CA PHE A 365 6.97 9.85 4.05
C PHE A 365 8.37 9.47 3.59
N PHE A 366 9.28 10.43 3.46
CA PHE A 366 10.68 10.20 3.12
C PHE A 366 11.36 9.28 4.13
N PHE A 367 11.25 9.58 5.42
CA PHE A 367 11.83 8.77 6.48
C PHE A 367 11.13 7.43 6.65
N SER A 368 9.84 7.34 6.35
CA SER A 368 9.13 6.05 6.32
C SER A 368 9.71 5.13 5.25
N GLY A 369 10.15 5.67 4.10
CA GLY A 369 10.85 4.94 3.06
C GLY A 369 12.12 4.25 3.57
N PHE A 370 12.94 4.96 4.37
CA PHE A 370 14.12 4.39 5.04
C PHE A 370 13.75 3.26 5.98
N ALA A 371 12.79 3.52 6.88
CA ALA A 371 12.34 2.52 7.84
C ALA A 371 11.77 1.28 7.16
N ASN A 372 11.03 1.45 6.06
CA ASN A 372 10.50 0.35 5.26
C ASN A 372 11.60 -0.50 4.62
N ALA A 373 12.58 0.12 3.96
CA ALA A 373 13.71 -0.57 3.35
C ALA A 373 14.53 -1.28 4.42
N GLY A 374 14.86 -0.58 5.52
CA GLY A 374 15.64 -1.09 6.63
C GLY A 374 15.02 -2.29 7.32
N THR A 375 13.74 -2.21 7.68
CA THR A 375 13.04 -3.30 8.38
C THR A 375 12.94 -4.56 7.50
N PHE A 376 12.67 -4.40 6.21
CA PHE A 376 12.59 -5.54 5.28
C PHE A 376 13.94 -6.24 5.09
N LYS A 377 15.05 -5.47 5.05
CA LYS A 377 16.40 -6.02 5.01
C LYS A 377 16.78 -6.72 6.31
N GLN A 378 16.37 -6.16 7.44
CA GLN A 378 16.70 -6.64 8.78
C GLN A 378 16.05 -7.99 9.10
N MET A 379 14.81 -8.23 8.68
CA MET A 379 14.06 -9.46 8.99
C MET A 379 14.84 -10.76 8.65
N PRO A 380 15.32 -10.98 7.43
CA PRO A 380 16.05 -12.20 7.09
C PRO A 380 17.43 -12.30 7.73
N MET A 381 18.02 -11.20 8.24
CA MET A 381 19.30 -11.19 8.93
C MET A 381 19.19 -11.69 10.37
N ILE A 382 18.07 -11.37 11.04
CA ILE A 382 17.83 -11.65 12.46
C ILE A 382 17.15 -13.00 12.67
N LEU A 383 16.30 -13.38 11.74
CA LEU A 383 15.45 -14.56 11.86
C LEU A 383 16.09 -15.80 11.24
N PRO A 384 15.85 -17.00 11.82
CA PRO A 384 16.20 -18.23 11.15
C PRO A 384 15.58 -18.28 9.73
N PRO A 385 16.29 -18.80 8.71
CA PRO A 385 15.79 -18.82 7.32
C PRO A 385 14.39 -19.44 7.18
N ARG A 386 14.08 -20.44 8.01
CA ARG A 386 12.77 -21.10 8.03
C ARG A 386 11.64 -20.18 8.50
N GLN A 387 11.88 -19.29 9.47
CA GLN A 387 10.90 -18.40 10.06
C GLN A 387 10.75 -17.06 9.33
N SER A 388 11.80 -16.65 8.61
CA SER A 388 11.89 -15.33 7.98
C SER A 388 10.68 -15.03 7.08
N GLY A 389 10.32 -15.95 6.19
CA GLY A 389 9.16 -15.78 5.30
C GLY A 389 7.84 -15.63 6.04
N GLY A 390 7.63 -16.43 7.08
CA GLY A 390 6.42 -16.35 7.92
C GLY A 390 6.32 -15.03 8.67
N VAL A 391 7.43 -14.54 9.25
CA VAL A 391 7.46 -13.27 9.97
C VAL A 391 7.26 -12.09 9.02
N ILE A 392 7.84 -12.10 7.82
CA ILE A 392 7.61 -11.09 6.78
C ILE A 392 6.12 -11.05 6.40
N GLY A 393 5.50 -12.22 6.21
CA GLY A 393 4.06 -12.33 5.92
C GLY A 393 3.19 -11.76 7.04
N TRP A 394 3.46 -12.16 8.29
CA TRP A 394 2.74 -11.70 9.47
C TRP A 394 2.90 -10.19 9.70
N THR A 395 4.13 -9.68 9.74
CA THR A 395 4.39 -8.25 9.94
C THR A 395 3.76 -7.42 8.83
N GLY A 396 3.83 -7.92 7.60
CA GLY A 396 3.16 -7.31 6.44
C GLY A 396 1.64 -7.27 6.58
N ALA A 397 1.02 -8.32 7.14
CA ALA A 397 -0.42 -8.36 7.36
C ALA A 397 -0.84 -7.37 8.44
N ILE A 398 -0.14 -7.34 9.59
CA ILE A 398 -0.44 -6.41 10.69
C ILE A 398 -0.23 -4.95 10.26
N ALA A 399 0.86 -4.64 9.57
CA ALA A 399 1.10 -3.28 9.09
C ALA A 399 0.08 -2.81 8.04
N ALA A 400 -0.57 -3.71 7.32
CA ALA A 400 -1.61 -3.38 6.36
C ALA A 400 -2.91 -2.84 6.99
N PHE A 401 -3.10 -3.02 8.30
CA PHE A 401 -4.17 -2.36 9.04
C PHE A 401 -3.93 -0.85 9.23
N GLY A 402 -2.78 -0.32 8.82
CA GLY A 402 -2.43 1.10 8.96
C GLY A 402 -3.53 2.07 8.52
N PRO A 403 -4.09 1.97 7.30
CA PRO A 403 -5.20 2.84 6.87
C PRO A 403 -6.44 2.74 7.74
N PHE A 404 -6.77 1.53 8.21
CA PHE A 404 -7.89 1.30 9.13
C PHE A 404 -7.66 1.99 10.47
N ILE A 405 -6.49 1.77 11.08
CA ILE A 405 -6.12 2.38 12.36
C ILE A 405 -6.13 3.92 12.23
N ALA A 406 -5.54 4.45 11.15
CA ALA A 406 -5.48 5.89 10.92
C ALA A 406 -6.88 6.51 10.76
N GLY A 407 -7.71 5.97 9.88
CA GLY A 407 -9.05 6.52 9.62
C GLY A 407 -9.97 6.40 10.84
N MET A 408 -9.93 5.26 11.54
CA MET A 408 -10.70 5.05 12.77
C MET A 408 -10.28 6.05 13.87
N LEU A 409 -8.99 6.22 14.09
CA LEU A 409 -8.50 7.14 15.12
C LEU A 409 -8.76 8.60 14.76
N ILE A 410 -8.57 9.01 13.49
CA ILE A 410 -8.89 10.37 13.06
C ILE A 410 -10.38 10.65 13.22
N SER A 411 -11.24 9.68 12.87
CA SER A 411 -12.69 9.82 13.02
C SER A 411 -13.14 9.94 14.49
N SER A 412 -12.43 9.28 15.43
CA SER A 412 -12.85 9.21 16.83
C SER A 412 -12.20 10.25 17.74
N VAL A 413 -10.88 10.52 17.58
CA VAL A 413 -10.12 11.46 18.43
C VAL A 413 -9.62 12.69 17.69
N GLY A 414 -9.98 12.82 16.40
CA GLY A 414 -9.52 13.91 15.55
C GLY A 414 -8.07 13.75 15.05
N ALA A 415 -7.72 14.58 14.07
CA ALA A 415 -6.36 14.57 13.51
C ALA A 415 -5.28 14.92 14.57
N PRO A 416 -5.44 15.91 15.45
CA PRO A 416 -4.43 16.20 16.47
C PRO A 416 -4.17 15.02 17.40
N GLY A 417 -5.22 14.36 17.90
CA GLY A 417 -5.09 13.18 18.77
C GLY A 417 -4.37 12.01 18.06
N PHE A 418 -4.69 11.77 16.80
CA PHE A 418 -4.03 10.75 15.99
C PHE A 418 -2.53 11.05 15.79
N PHE A 419 -2.18 12.28 15.37
CA PHE A 419 -0.77 12.65 15.11
C PHE A 419 0.08 12.55 16.36
N TRP A 420 -0.37 13.09 17.50
CA TRP A 420 0.37 12.98 18.77
C TRP A 420 0.44 11.52 19.26
N GLY A 421 -0.61 10.73 19.05
CA GLY A 421 -0.58 9.29 19.29
C GLY A 421 0.48 8.57 18.44
N CYS A 422 0.61 8.94 17.16
CA CYS A 422 1.67 8.44 16.28
C CYS A 422 3.07 8.84 16.78
N VAL A 423 3.27 10.09 17.24
CA VAL A 423 4.56 10.54 17.80
C VAL A 423 4.97 9.65 18.97
N VAL A 424 4.06 9.40 19.92
CA VAL A 424 4.34 8.53 21.07
C VAL A 424 4.66 7.10 20.61
N PHE A 425 3.87 6.56 19.70
CA PHE A 425 4.09 5.23 19.14
C PHE A 425 5.43 5.11 18.41
N PHE A 426 5.82 6.12 17.63
CA PHE A 426 7.10 6.13 16.91
C PHE A 426 8.29 6.21 17.86
N ILE A 427 8.19 6.98 18.95
CA ILE A 427 9.22 7.01 20.00
C ILE A 427 9.40 5.61 20.60
N ILE A 428 8.31 4.93 20.96
CA ILE A 428 8.36 3.58 21.53
C ILE A 428 8.97 2.59 20.54
N ALA A 429 8.47 2.57 19.29
CA ALA A 429 8.96 1.66 18.26
C ALA A 429 10.44 1.89 17.93
N THR A 430 10.86 3.16 17.78
CA THR A 430 12.25 3.55 17.51
C THR A 430 13.17 3.16 18.67
N THR A 431 12.72 3.34 19.91
CA THR A 431 13.47 2.94 21.11
C THR A 431 13.66 1.41 21.15
N LEU A 432 12.63 0.63 20.81
CA LEU A 432 12.76 -0.83 20.70
C LEU A 432 13.76 -1.23 19.62
N VAL A 433 13.71 -0.60 18.45
CA VAL A 433 14.69 -0.85 17.37
C VAL A 433 16.11 -0.51 17.84
N TRP A 434 16.30 0.60 18.53
CA TRP A 434 17.59 0.97 19.09
C TRP A 434 18.13 -0.06 20.08
N ILE A 435 17.33 -0.42 21.08
CA ILE A 435 17.75 -1.32 22.16
C ILE A 435 18.07 -2.73 21.65
N TYR A 436 17.26 -3.25 20.74
CA TYR A 436 17.40 -4.64 20.33
C TYR A 436 18.26 -4.84 19.09
N TYR A 437 18.39 -3.83 18.20
CA TYR A 437 18.94 -4.04 16.86
C TYR A 437 20.02 -3.03 16.45
N ALA A 438 19.85 -1.73 16.72
CA ALA A 438 20.68 -0.70 16.08
C ALA A 438 21.85 -0.20 16.93
N ARG A 439 21.79 -0.33 18.26
CA ARG A 439 22.88 0.15 19.13
C ARG A 439 24.12 -0.75 19.01
N PRO A 440 25.33 -0.22 19.30
CA PRO A 440 26.51 -1.04 19.48
C PRO A 440 26.28 -2.15 20.51
N ASN A 441 26.69 -3.39 20.19
CA ASN A 441 26.45 -4.58 21.01
C ASN A 441 24.95 -4.90 21.27
N ALA A 442 24.08 -4.61 20.31
CA ALA A 442 22.68 -5.00 20.39
C ALA A 442 22.53 -6.53 20.48
N PRO A 443 21.48 -7.04 21.16
CA PRO A 443 21.23 -8.49 21.27
C PRO A 443 21.07 -9.20 19.92
N PHE A 444 20.55 -8.49 18.90
CA PHE A 444 20.31 -9.00 17.55
C PHE A 444 20.72 -7.93 16.53
N PRO A 445 22.03 -7.71 16.31
CA PRO A 445 22.48 -6.71 15.34
C PRO A 445 22.00 -7.07 13.92
N GLY A 446 21.48 -6.09 13.18
CA GLY A 446 20.90 -6.29 11.85
C GLY A 446 21.24 -5.23 10.82
#